data_675f97bc023e699355b34d473d72c3b4
#
_entry.id   675f97bc023e699355b34d473d72c3b4
#
_cell.length_a   1.000
_cell.length_b   1.000
_cell.length_c   1.000
_cell.angle_alpha   90.00
_cell.angle_beta   90.00
_cell.angle_gamma   90.00
#
_symmetry.space_group_name_H-M   'P 1'
#
loop_
_entity.id
_entity.type
_entity.pdbx_description
1 polymer ?
#
loop_
_entity_poly.entity_id
_entity_poly.type
_entity_poly.pdbx_seq_one_letter_code
_entity_poly.pdbx_strand_id
1 'polypeptide(L)'
;MPKRPYREVTELVTGIRFRFAFDAVDPKRLHIEARHEVTAEDAIRTYLERQTTVWNEVNKRWESESMTHVLYWALHASGAVLVITCFRKEE
;
A
#
# COMPACT_ATOMS: atom_id res chain seq x y z
N MET A 1 14.33 -12.56 18.06
CA MET A 1 14.03 -12.32 16.64
C MET A 1 13.38 -10.96 16.49
N PRO A 2 13.89 -10.11 15.62
CA PRO A 2 13.21 -8.86 15.36
C PRO A 2 11.84 -9.14 14.73
N LYS A 3 10.84 -8.39 15.11
CA LYS A 3 9.52 -8.48 14.49
C LYS A 3 9.64 -8.02 13.04
N ARG A 4 8.92 -8.67 12.15
CA ARG A 4 8.79 -8.18 10.79
C ARG A 4 8.11 -6.81 10.84
N PRO A 5 8.70 -5.78 10.24
CA PRO A 5 8.06 -4.45 10.21
C PRO A 5 6.87 -4.37 9.27
N TYR A 6 6.55 -5.46 8.55
CA TYR A 6 5.52 -5.49 7.52
C TYR A 6 4.63 -6.70 7.66
N ARG A 7 3.36 -6.51 7.32
CA ARG A 7 2.42 -7.61 7.08
C ARG A 7 2.39 -7.87 5.59
N GLU A 8 2.57 -9.14 5.19
CA GLU A 8 2.52 -9.53 3.79
C GLU A 8 1.17 -10.18 3.47
N VAL A 9 0.56 -9.74 2.37
CA VAL A 9 -0.70 -10.29 1.87
C VAL A 9 -0.50 -10.66 0.41
N THR A 10 -0.85 -11.89 0.04
CA THR A 10 -0.82 -12.34 -1.35
C THR A 10 -2.22 -12.28 -1.92
N GLU A 11 -2.39 -11.56 -3.02
CA GLU A 11 -3.67 -11.52 -3.72
C GLU A 11 -3.82 -12.82 -4.53
N LEU A 12 -4.92 -13.54 -4.28
CA LEU A 12 -5.03 -14.94 -4.73
C LEU A 12 -5.21 -15.11 -6.23
N VAL A 13 -5.82 -14.16 -6.91
CA VAL A 13 -6.08 -14.28 -8.36
C VAL A 13 -4.82 -14.02 -9.16
N THR A 14 -4.09 -12.96 -8.82
CA THR A 14 -2.90 -12.53 -9.56
C THR A 14 -1.60 -13.09 -9.02
N GLY A 15 -1.60 -13.54 -7.76
CA GLY A 15 -0.39 -13.95 -7.06
C GLY A 15 0.52 -12.80 -6.64
N ILE A 16 0.09 -11.56 -6.81
CA ILE A 16 0.88 -10.39 -6.41
C ILE A 16 0.95 -10.32 -4.89
N ARG A 17 2.16 -10.14 -4.38
CA ARG A 17 2.40 -9.99 -2.95
C ARG A 17 2.47 -8.51 -2.60
N PHE A 18 1.78 -8.15 -1.52
CA PHE A 18 1.75 -6.78 -1.01
C PHE A 18 2.32 -6.76 0.40
N ARG A 19 3.13 -5.76 0.71
CA ARG A 19 3.67 -5.54 2.05
C ARG A 19 3.13 -4.23 2.62
N PHE A 20 2.61 -4.30 3.84
CA PHE A 20 2.00 -3.17 4.54
C PHE A 20 2.78 -2.90 5.82
N ALA A 21 3.20 -1.65 6.01
CA ALA A 21 3.88 -1.25 7.23
C ALA A 21 2.87 -1.15 8.38
N PHE A 22 3.30 -1.56 9.57
CA PHE A 22 2.54 -1.30 10.79
C PHE A 22 2.71 0.16 11.20
N ASP A 23 1.68 0.70 11.86
CA ASP A 23 1.72 2.08 12.30
C ASP A 23 2.74 2.28 13.42
N ALA A 24 3.48 3.39 13.36
CA ALA A 24 4.52 3.67 14.35
C ALA A 24 3.97 3.96 15.75
N VAL A 25 2.77 4.55 15.81
CA VAL A 25 2.12 4.91 17.07
C VAL A 25 1.24 3.78 17.57
N ASP A 26 0.54 3.08 16.69
CA ASP A 26 -0.33 1.95 17.02
C ASP A 26 0.14 0.71 16.25
N PRO A 27 1.15 -0.02 16.76
CA PRO A 27 1.76 -1.12 16.00
C PRO A 27 0.87 -2.36 15.85
N LYS A 28 -0.33 -2.37 16.41
CA LYS A 28 -1.32 -3.44 16.19
C LYS A 28 -2.12 -3.22 14.92
N ARG A 29 -2.05 -2.03 14.34
CA ARG A 29 -2.77 -1.66 13.12
C ARG A 29 -1.79 -1.34 12.01
N LEU A 30 -2.23 -1.51 10.78
CA LEU A 30 -1.45 -1.06 9.63
C LEU A 30 -1.47 0.47 9.58
N HIS A 31 -0.41 1.05 9.04
CA HIS A 31 -0.30 2.50 8.86
C HIS A 31 -1.53 3.09 8.15
N ILE A 32 -1.96 2.45 7.05
CA ILE A 32 -3.10 2.94 6.28
C ILE A 32 -4.42 2.85 7.05
N GLU A 33 -4.56 1.85 7.91
CA GLU A 33 -5.74 1.72 8.76
C GLU A 33 -5.76 2.79 9.84
N ALA A 34 -4.62 2.98 10.50
CA ALA A 34 -4.52 3.93 11.62
C ALA A 34 -4.62 5.39 11.17
N ARG A 35 -4.07 5.71 10.00
CA ARG A 35 -3.97 7.10 9.53
C ARG A 35 -5.09 7.52 8.59
N HIS A 36 -5.63 6.58 7.81
CA HIS A 36 -6.57 6.91 6.73
C HIS A 36 -7.84 6.07 6.76
N GLU A 37 -7.97 5.16 7.71
CA GLU A 37 -9.11 4.24 7.80
C GLU A 37 -9.32 3.42 6.52
N VAL A 38 -8.21 3.07 5.86
CA VAL A 38 -8.20 2.28 4.64
C VAL A 38 -7.70 0.89 4.97
N THR A 39 -8.40 -0.14 4.48
CA THR A 39 -8.01 -1.53 4.73
C THR A 39 -6.96 -1.99 3.73
N ALA A 40 -6.29 -3.11 4.06
CA ALA A 40 -5.37 -3.75 3.11
C ALA A 40 -6.10 -4.12 1.81
N GLU A 41 -7.35 -4.58 1.90
CA GLU A 41 -8.16 -4.92 0.73
C GLU A 41 -8.41 -3.71 -0.16
N ASP A 42 -8.69 -2.55 0.43
CA ASP A 42 -8.89 -1.31 -0.31
C ASP A 42 -7.63 -0.93 -1.08
N ALA A 43 -6.47 -1.05 -0.47
CA ALA A 43 -5.19 -0.73 -1.11
C ALA A 43 -4.89 -1.69 -2.26
N ILE A 44 -5.13 -2.99 -2.06
CA ILE A 44 -4.93 -4.01 -3.09
C ILE A 44 -5.86 -3.74 -4.27
N ARG A 45 -7.14 -3.45 -3.99
CA ARG A 45 -8.10 -3.11 -5.03
C ARG A 45 -7.68 -1.86 -5.79
N THR A 46 -7.18 -0.85 -5.09
CA THR A 46 -6.68 0.37 -5.73
C THR A 46 -5.56 0.06 -6.71
N TYR A 47 -4.62 -0.80 -6.32
CA TYR A 47 -3.55 -1.23 -7.21
C TYR A 47 -4.09 -1.95 -8.44
N LEU A 48 -5.00 -2.90 -8.25
CA LEU A 48 -5.54 -3.69 -9.34
C LEU A 48 -6.42 -2.87 -10.29
N GLU A 49 -7.13 -1.88 -9.76
CA GLU A 49 -8.05 -1.04 -10.53
C GLU A 49 -7.46 0.33 -10.88
N ARG A 50 -6.15 0.49 -10.74
CA ARG A 50 -5.53 1.78 -10.99
C ARG A 50 -5.71 2.22 -12.44
N GLN A 51 -6.02 3.49 -12.60
CA GLN A 51 -6.21 4.13 -13.91
C GLN A 51 -4.98 4.90 -14.34
N THR A 52 -4.22 5.42 -13.37
CA THR A 52 -3.01 6.19 -13.62
C THR A 52 -1.90 5.71 -12.70
N THR A 53 -0.66 5.81 -13.18
CA THR A 53 0.52 5.53 -12.39
C THR A 53 1.62 6.48 -12.84
N VAL A 54 2.13 7.28 -11.90
CA VAL A 54 3.17 8.28 -12.15
C VAL A 54 4.31 8.06 -11.18
N TRP A 55 5.54 8.11 -11.68
CA TRP A 55 6.74 8.03 -10.86
C TRP A 55 7.03 9.39 -10.21
N ASN A 56 7.21 9.41 -8.90
CA ASN A 56 7.63 10.59 -8.16
C ASN A 56 9.12 10.49 -7.87
N GLU A 57 9.94 11.24 -8.60
CA GLU A 57 11.39 11.18 -8.50
C GLU A 57 11.91 11.71 -7.16
N VAL A 58 11.24 12.70 -6.59
CA VAL A 58 11.65 13.29 -5.31
C VAL A 58 11.48 12.29 -4.17
N ASN A 59 10.32 11.66 -4.10
CA ASN A 59 9.99 10.71 -3.03
C ASN A 59 10.33 9.26 -3.36
N LYS A 60 10.82 8.99 -4.59
CA LYS A 60 11.24 7.66 -5.04
C LYS A 60 10.13 6.63 -4.88
N ARG A 61 8.95 6.96 -5.40
CA ARG A 61 7.79 6.07 -5.31
C ARG A 61 6.89 6.23 -6.51
N TRP A 62 6.07 5.20 -6.75
CA TRP A 62 4.98 5.27 -7.70
C TRP A 62 3.73 5.83 -7.03
N GLU A 63 2.97 6.63 -7.76
CA GLU A 63 1.71 7.21 -7.30
C GLU A 63 0.62 6.80 -8.27
N SER A 64 -0.31 5.98 -7.80
CA SER A 64 -1.40 5.44 -8.60
C SER A 64 -2.73 5.91 -8.07
N GLU A 65 -3.71 6.02 -8.97
CA GLU A 65 -5.07 6.40 -8.61
C GLU A 65 -6.06 5.44 -9.24
N SER A 66 -7.05 5.05 -8.44
CA SER A 66 -8.28 4.44 -8.93
C SER A 66 -9.38 5.51 -8.95
N MET A 67 -10.61 5.10 -9.18
CA MET A 67 -11.75 6.03 -9.12
C MET A 67 -11.89 6.69 -7.74
N THR A 68 -11.55 5.97 -6.68
CA THR A 68 -11.89 6.39 -5.31
C THR A 68 -10.69 6.62 -4.40
N HIS A 69 -9.52 6.06 -4.73
CA HIS A 69 -8.37 6.06 -3.83
C HIS A 69 -7.10 6.46 -4.55
N VAL A 70 -6.14 6.93 -3.76
CA VAL A 70 -4.75 7.18 -4.18
C VAL A 70 -3.87 6.19 -3.44
N LEU A 71 -2.92 5.58 -4.16
CA LEU A 71 -1.99 4.62 -3.60
C LEU A 71 -0.56 5.04 -3.93
N TYR A 72 0.27 5.18 -2.90
CA TYR A 72 1.72 5.40 -3.07
C TYR A 72 2.43 4.08 -2.76
N TRP A 73 3.26 3.62 -3.67
CA TRP A 73 3.88 2.31 -3.56
C TRP A 73 5.25 2.26 -4.22
N ALA A 74 6.00 1.24 -3.88
CA ALA A 74 7.30 0.98 -4.50
C ALA A 74 7.48 -0.53 -4.65
N LEU A 75 8.40 -0.94 -5.51
CA LEU A 75 8.75 -2.35 -5.63
C LEU A 75 9.81 -2.68 -4.59
N HIS A 76 9.55 -3.71 -3.81
CA HIS A 76 10.51 -4.26 -2.88
C HIS A 76 11.49 -5.18 -3.63
N ALA A 77 12.70 -5.35 -3.10
CA ALA A 77 13.71 -6.23 -3.70
C ALA A 77 13.22 -7.68 -3.88
N SER A 78 12.28 -8.12 -3.04
CA SER A 78 11.68 -9.45 -3.14
C SER A 78 10.68 -9.59 -4.29
N GLY A 79 10.35 -8.49 -4.99
CA GLY A 79 9.32 -8.45 -6.01
C GLY A 79 7.93 -8.08 -5.48
N ALA A 80 7.78 -7.94 -4.17
CA ALA A 80 6.50 -7.55 -3.58
C ALA A 80 6.24 -6.06 -3.80
N VAL A 81 4.96 -5.69 -3.84
CA VAL A 81 4.52 -4.30 -3.86
C VAL A 81 4.55 -3.79 -2.42
N LEU A 82 5.40 -2.83 -2.15
CA LEU A 82 5.47 -2.18 -0.85
C LEU A 82 4.48 -1.02 -0.85
N VAL A 83 3.45 -1.13 -0.03
CA VAL A 83 2.44 -0.07 0.10
C VAL A 83 2.97 0.97 1.08
N ILE A 84 3.22 2.16 0.59
CA ILE A 84 3.72 3.27 1.41
C ILE A 84 2.55 3.92 2.13
N THR A 85 1.51 4.30 1.39
CA THR A 85 0.26 4.79 1.97
C THR A 85 -0.88 4.66 0.96
N CYS A 86 -2.10 4.70 1.46
CA CYS A 86 -3.30 4.68 0.63
C CYS A 86 -4.37 5.51 1.33
N PHE A 87 -5.06 6.35 0.58
CA PHE A 87 -6.09 7.20 1.15
C PHE A 87 -7.20 7.47 0.12
N ARG A 88 -8.38 7.83 0.62
CA ARG A 88 -9.49 8.20 -0.25
C ARG A 88 -9.26 9.56 -0.87
N LYS A 89 -9.69 9.73 -2.12
CA LYS A 89 -9.54 11.01 -2.83
C LYS A 89 -10.24 12.18 -2.16
N GLU A 90 -11.26 11.90 -1.37
CA GLU A 90 -12.03 12.92 -0.67
C GLU A 90 -11.48 13.26 0.71
N GLU A 91 -10.40 12.65 1.09
CA GLU A 91 -9.78 12.82 2.40
C GLU A 91 -9.09 14.17 2.55
#